data_89201bc830b835501a05da1a9c89fe71
#
_entry.id   89201bc830b835501a05da1a9c89fe71
#
_cell.length_a   1.000
_cell.length_b   1.000
_cell.length_c   1.000
_cell.angle_alpha   90.00
_cell.angle_beta   90.00
_cell.angle_gamma   90.00
#
_symmetry.space_group_name_H-M   'P 1'
#
loop_
_entity.id
_entity.type
_entity.pdbx_description
1 polymer ?
#
loop_
_entity_poly.entity_id
_entity_poly.type
_entity_poly.pdbx_seq_one_letter_code
_entity_poly.pdbx_strand_id
1 'polypeptide(L)'
;MDLNFNKNEDHNKLLLSELRKKLGEVKLGGGEKRIQKLHAEGKMTARERIDYLLDTNEKSIEIGAFVGEGMYKEHGGCPSGGVVVKIGYIKGKQCIVVANDATVKAGAWFPITAKKNLRAQEIAMENRIPIIYLVDSAGVYLPLQDEIFPDKEHFGRIFRNNALMSSMGITQISAVMGSCVAGGAYLPIMSDEALIVDKTGSIFLAGSYLVKAAIGESIDNETLGGATTHCEISGVTDYKAKDDKDALDKIKNIVDKIGDYDKAGFNRIKSEKPAQDENELYGVLPKARTDQYDMMEIIKRMVDNSEFEAYKEGYGQTIITGYARIDGWAVGIVANQRKVVKTKNGEMQFGGVIYSDSADKATRFIANCNQKKIPLVFIQDVTGFMVGSKSEHGGIIKDGAKMVNAVSNSVVPKFTVIVGNSYGAGNYAMCGKAYDPRLIVAWPSAELAVMGGTQAAKVLAQIEANSLKAKGEEVDEAKETELFAKIKARYDEQVSPYYAASRLWTDAIIDPIDTRTWISMGIEAANHAPIEKPFNLGVIQV
;
A
#
# COMPACT_ATOMS: atom_id res chain seq x y z
N MET A 1 -6.55 -9.88 -35.01
CA MET A 1 -6.58 -9.97 -33.54
C MET A 1 -6.87 -11.40 -33.14
N ASP A 2 -6.11 -11.94 -32.19
CA ASP A 2 -6.31 -13.30 -31.69
C ASP A 2 -7.58 -13.36 -30.85
N LEU A 3 -8.41 -14.39 -31.05
CA LEU A 3 -9.66 -14.59 -30.29
C LEU A 3 -9.40 -14.68 -28.76
N ASN A 4 -8.25 -15.22 -28.36
CA ASN A 4 -7.88 -15.31 -26.96
C ASN A 4 -7.57 -13.93 -26.37
N PHE A 5 -6.91 -13.05 -27.12
CA PHE A 5 -6.68 -11.67 -26.72
C PHE A 5 -8.00 -10.95 -26.39
N ASN A 6 -9.00 -11.05 -27.27
CA ASN A 6 -10.29 -10.42 -27.04
C ASN A 6 -11.02 -10.98 -25.79
N LYS A 7 -10.97 -12.31 -25.59
CA LYS A 7 -11.56 -12.95 -24.40
C LYS A 7 -10.88 -12.50 -23.10
N ASN A 8 -9.56 -12.32 -23.13
CA ASN A 8 -8.78 -11.82 -22.01
C ASN A 8 -9.14 -10.36 -21.74
N GLU A 9 -9.20 -9.54 -22.78
CA GLU A 9 -9.58 -8.14 -22.69
C GLU A 9 -10.96 -7.94 -22.05
N ASP A 10 -11.97 -8.67 -22.53
CA ASP A 10 -13.33 -8.64 -21.98
C ASP A 10 -13.33 -9.02 -20.49
N HIS A 11 -12.61 -10.08 -20.13
CA HIS A 11 -12.52 -10.53 -18.75
C HIS A 11 -11.86 -9.49 -17.84
N ASN A 12 -10.70 -8.94 -18.24
CA ASN A 12 -9.97 -7.96 -17.45
C ASN A 12 -10.73 -6.63 -17.36
N LYS A 13 -11.47 -6.22 -18.39
CA LYS A 13 -12.37 -5.06 -18.33
C LYS A 13 -13.55 -5.27 -17.37
N LEU A 14 -14.07 -6.50 -17.25
CA LEU A 14 -15.07 -6.83 -16.22
C LEU A 14 -14.49 -6.69 -14.81
N LEU A 15 -13.30 -7.21 -14.55
CA LEU A 15 -12.60 -7.01 -13.26
C LEU A 15 -12.36 -5.53 -12.96
N LEU A 16 -12.00 -4.74 -13.96
CA LEU A 16 -11.84 -3.30 -13.83
C LEU A 16 -13.17 -2.59 -13.52
N SER A 17 -14.25 -3.00 -14.15
CA SER A 17 -15.60 -2.48 -13.87
C SER A 17 -16.01 -2.76 -12.42
N GLU A 18 -15.72 -3.97 -11.91
CA GLU A 18 -15.94 -4.33 -10.51
C GLU A 18 -15.09 -3.46 -9.56
N LEU A 19 -13.81 -3.27 -9.88
CA LEU A 19 -12.91 -2.38 -9.13
C LEU A 19 -13.50 -0.97 -9.02
N ARG A 20 -13.92 -0.39 -10.15
CA ARG A 20 -14.48 0.97 -10.19
C ARG A 20 -15.77 1.10 -9.39
N LYS A 21 -16.65 0.09 -9.46
CA LYS A 21 -17.87 0.03 -8.65
C LYS A 21 -17.54 0.02 -7.16
N LYS A 22 -16.69 -0.91 -6.73
CA LYS A 22 -16.27 -1.02 -5.31
C LYS A 22 -15.56 0.23 -4.80
N LEU A 23 -14.71 0.86 -5.62
CA LEU A 23 -14.10 2.15 -5.28
C LEU A 23 -15.15 3.25 -5.09
N GLY A 24 -16.19 3.28 -5.93
CA GLY A 24 -17.31 4.21 -5.78
C GLY A 24 -18.02 4.01 -4.43
N GLU A 25 -18.29 2.77 -4.05
CA GLU A 25 -18.95 2.42 -2.77
C GLU A 25 -18.09 2.83 -1.56
N VAL A 26 -16.81 2.48 -1.56
CA VAL A 26 -15.87 2.80 -0.47
C VAL A 26 -15.70 4.32 -0.30
N LYS A 27 -15.73 5.08 -1.41
CA LYS A 27 -15.60 6.54 -1.37
C LYS A 27 -16.76 7.27 -0.69
N LEU A 28 -17.89 6.61 -0.51
CA LEU A 28 -19.02 7.16 0.26
C LEU A 28 -18.76 7.15 1.78
N GLY A 29 -17.70 6.50 2.25
CA GLY A 29 -17.36 6.44 3.67
C GLY A 29 -18.51 5.94 4.52
N GLY A 30 -19.00 6.75 5.47
CA GLY A 30 -20.15 6.44 6.32
C GLY A 30 -21.52 6.58 5.65
N GLY A 31 -21.56 6.91 4.33
CA GLY A 31 -22.75 7.02 3.50
C GLY A 31 -23.32 8.44 3.38
N GLU A 32 -24.15 8.63 2.36
CA GLU A 32 -24.68 9.95 1.96
C GLU A 32 -25.35 10.73 3.09
N LYS A 33 -26.13 10.07 3.96
CA LYS A 33 -26.80 10.76 5.08
C LYS A 33 -25.81 11.41 6.04
N ARG A 34 -24.65 10.78 6.26
CA ARG A 34 -23.61 11.33 7.13
C ARG A 34 -22.82 12.44 6.45
N ILE A 35 -22.61 12.32 5.14
CA ILE A 35 -22.03 13.38 4.31
C ILE A 35 -22.91 14.64 4.38
N GLN A 36 -24.23 14.48 4.15
CA GLN A 36 -25.20 15.60 4.24
C GLN A 36 -25.20 16.25 5.63
N LYS A 37 -25.06 15.44 6.70
CA LYS A 37 -24.96 15.98 8.06
C LYS A 37 -23.70 16.85 8.24
N LEU A 38 -22.52 16.40 7.75
CA LEU A 38 -21.30 17.20 7.80
C LEU A 38 -21.45 18.53 7.06
N HIS A 39 -22.03 18.49 5.87
CA HIS A 39 -22.28 19.71 5.08
C HIS A 39 -23.24 20.67 5.80
N ALA A 40 -24.28 20.15 6.48
CA ALA A 40 -25.19 20.97 7.30
C ALA A 40 -24.49 21.62 8.51
N GLU A 41 -23.41 21.02 9.01
CA GLU A 41 -22.54 21.59 10.04
C GLU A 41 -21.48 22.56 9.48
N GLY A 42 -21.51 22.85 8.17
CA GLY A 42 -20.53 23.71 7.49
C GLY A 42 -19.16 23.10 7.28
N LYS A 43 -19.02 21.78 7.41
CA LYS A 43 -17.77 21.04 7.30
C LYS A 43 -17.66 20.34 5.93
N MET A 44 -16.45 20.24 5.42
CA MET A 44 -16.13 19.41 4.26
C MET A 44 -15.87 17.96 4.70
N THR A 45 -16.12 16.99 3.79
CA THR A 45 -15.68 15.60 3.99
C THR A 45 -14.15 15.48 3.89
N ALA A 46 -13.58 14.38 4.38
CA ALA A 46 -12.15 14.11 4.28
C ALA A 46 -11.65 14.18 2.82
N ARG A 47 -12.42 13.65 1.87
CA ARG A 47 -12.07 13.65 0.44
C ARG A 47 -12.12 15.04 -0.16
N GLU A 48 -13.17 15.81 0.14
CA GLU A 48 -13.30 17.21 -0.32
C GLU A 48 -12.17 18.08 0.24
N ARG A 49 -11.78 17.90 1.51
CA ARG A 49 -10.63 18.58 2.11
C ARG A 49 -9.33 18.30 1.36
N ILE A 50 -9.06 17.01 1.08
CA ILE A 50 -7.86 16.60 0.34
C ILE A 50 -7.90 17.13 -1.10
N ASP A 51 -9.02 16.99 -1.79
CA ASP A 51 -9.16 17.42 -3.18
C ASP A 51 -9.04 18.95 -3.33
N TYR A 52 -9.48 19.71 -2.31
CA TYR A 52 -9.25 21.16 -2.26
C TYR A 52 -7.78 21.51 -1.98
N LEU A 53 -7.12 20.74 -1.13
CA LEU A 53 -5.73 21.00 -0.71
C LEU A 53 -4.72 20.71 -1.82
N LEU A 54 -4.91 19.62 -2.57
CA LEU A 54 -3.99 19.19 -3.62
C LEU A 54 -4.11 20.05 -4.88
N ASP A 55 -3.02 20.17 -5.61
CA ASP A 55 -2.96 20.87 -6.89
C ASP A 55 -3.78 20.12 -7.95
N THR A 56 -4.78 20.78 -8.51
CA THR A 56 -5.79 20.18 -9.39
C THR A 56 -5.27 19.68 -10.74
N ASN A 57 -4.14 20.21 -11.19
CA ASN A 57 -3.52 19.85 -12.47
C ASN A 57 -2.45 18.77 -12.34
N GLU A 58 -2.19 18.30 -11.11
CA GLU A 58 -1.18 17.31 -10.81
C GLU A 58 -1.80 15.95 -10.49
N LYS A 59 -1.01 14.89 -10.68
CA LYS A 59 -1.43 13.53 -10.36
C LYS A 59 -1.45 13.32 -8.84
N SER A 60 -2.35 12.47 -8.38
CA SER A 60 -2.36 11.99 -7.00
C SER A 60 -2.69 10.50 -6.95
N ILE A 61 -2.21 9.80 -5.92
CA ILE A 61 -2.48 8.38 -5.67
C ILE A 61 -3.04 8.20 -4.27
N GLU A 62 -4.06 7.35 -4.14
CA GLU A 62 -4.70 7.07 -2.84
C GLU A 62 -4.18 5.74 -2.27
N ILE A 63 -3.60 5.81 -1.08
CA ILE A 63 -3.07 4.66 -0.34
C ILE A 63 -4.20 4.01 0.47
N GLY A 64 -4.41 2.71 0.30
CA GLY A 64 -5.31 1.93 1.13
C GLY A 64 -6.79 2.29 1.01
N ALA A 65 -7.30 2.55 -0.20
CA ALA A 65 -8.73 2.86 -0.40
C ALA A 65 -9.63 1.75 0.14
N PHE A 66 -9.25 0.47 -0.02
CA PHE A 66 -10.01 -0.70 0.45
C PHE A 66 -9.70 -1.14 1.87
N VAL A 67 -8.84 -0.44 2.60
CA VAL A 67 -8.51 -0.80 3.98
C VAL A 67 -9.78 -0.86 4.84
N GLY A 68 -9.94 -1.95 5.61
CA GLY A 68 -11.10 -2.16 6.46
C GLY A 68 -12.35 -2.68 5.75
N GLU A 69 -12.32 -2.81 4.42
CA GLU A 69 -13.47 -3.32 3.65
C GLU A 69 -13.82 -4.76 4.07
N GLY A 70 -15.10 -4.99 4.37
CA GLY A 70 -15.58 -6.29 4.86
C GLY A 70 -15.16 -6.66 6.28
N MET A 71 -14.36 -5.83 6.96
CA MET A 71 -13.95 -6.00 8.36
C MET A 71 -14.90 -5.25 9.32
N TYR A 72 -14.92 -5.68 10.59
CA TYR A 72 -15.70 -5.03 11.68
C TYR A 72 -17.19 -4.89 11.39
N LYS A 73 -17.80 -5.88 10.74
CA LYS A 73 -19.24 -5.86 10.38
C LYS A 73 -20.14 -5.74 11.60
N GLU A 74 -19.78 -6.39 12.70
CA GLU A 74 -20.46 -6.35 14.02
C GLU A 74 -20.44 -4.92 14.61
N HIS A 75 -19.46 -4.10 14.24
CA HIS A 75 -19.34 -2.71 14.65
C HIS A 75 -19.84 -1.72 13.58
N GLY A 76 -20.44 -2.21 12.49
CA GLY A 76 -20.98 -1.42 11.40
C GLY A 76 -19.96 -0.99 10.35
N GLY A 77 -18.81 -1.69 10.28
CA GLY A 77 -17.77 -1.52 9.28
C GLY A 77 -16.82 -0.33 9.52
N CYS A 78 -15.73 -0.33 8.78
CA CYS A 78 -14.71 0.72 8.81
C CYS A 78 -14.15 0.98 7.38
N PRO A 79 -14.97 1.51 6.45
CA PRO A 79 -14.55 1.74 5.07
C PRO A 79 -13.35 2.69 5.00
N SER A 80 -12.42 2.43 4.10
CA SER A 80 -11.13 3.11 3.98
C SER A 80 -10.31 3.16 5.28
N GLY A 81 -10.62 2.28 6.25
CA GLY A 81 -10.00 2.33 7.58
C GLY A 81 -10.35 3.58 8.38
N GLY A 82 -11.45 4.29 8.06
CA GLY A 82 -11.85 5.53 8.73
C GLY A 82 -10.91 6.71 8.48
N VAL A 83 -9.99 6.59 7.53
CA VAL A 83 -9.00 7.64 7.19
C VAL A 83 -8.65 7.59 5.70
N VAL A 84 -8.60 8.73 5.04
CA VAL A 84 -8.20 8.86 3.64
C VAL A 84 -6.74 9.30 3.59
N VAL A 85 -5.92 8.61 2.80
CA VAL A 85 -4.50 8.91 2.63
C VAL A 85 -4.19 9.07 1.15
N LYS A 86 -3.65 10.23 0.76
CA LYS A 86 -3.19 10.47 -0.63
C LYS A 86 -1.77 11.01 -0.65
N ILE A 87 -1.01 10.60 -1.65
CA ILE A 87 0.22 11.27 -2.07
C ILE A 87 -0.14 12.15 -3.27
N GLY A 88 0.22 13.41 -3.22
CA GLY A 88 -0.04 14.39 -4.28
C GLY A 88 0.82 15.62 -4.12
N TYR A 89 0.47 16.71 -4.79
CA TYR A 89 1.26 17.93 -4.80
C TYR A 89 0.48 19.08 -4.15
N ILE A 90 1.18 19.88 -3.37
CA ILE A 90 0.69 21.13 -2.79
C ILE A 90 1.70 22.20 -3.15
N LYS A 91 1.29 23.20 -3.95
CA LYS A 91 2.20 24.23 -4.48
C LYS A 91 3.44 23.62 -5.16
N GLY A 92 3.22 22.56 -5.95
CA GLY A 92 4.27 21.84 -6.68
C GLY A 92 5.19 20.96 -5.81
N LYS A 93 4.98 20.90 -4.50
CA LYS A 93 5.76 20.06 -3.58
C LYS A 93 5.01 18.76 -3.29
N GLN A 94 5.67 17.63 -3.47
CA GLN A 94 5.07 16.33 -3.21
C GLN A 94 4.90 16.13 -1.70
N CYS A 95 3.68 15.81 -1.28
CA CYS A 95 3.28 15.64 0.12
C CYS A 95 2.41 14.40 0.27
N ILE A 96 2.35 13.87 1.49
CA ILE A 96 1.33 12.89 1.89
C ILE A 96 0.31 13.57 2.79
N VAL A 97 -0.98 13.37 2.48
CA VAL A 97 -2.10 13.96 3.22
C VAL A 97 -2.90 12.84 3.87
N VAL A 98 -3.16 12.98 5.16
CA VAL A 98 -3.90 12.02 6.01
C VAL A 98 -5.10 12.74 6.59
N ALA A 99 -6.32 12.34 6.23
CA ALA A 99 -7.55 12.97 6.68
C ALA A 99 -8.48 11.97 7.37
N ASN A 100 -8.85 12.22 8.62
CA ASN A 100 -9.87 11.41 9.30
C ASN A 100 -11.22 11.56 8.59
N ASP A 101 -11.90 10.45 8.37
CA ASP A 101 -13.26 10.44 7.82
C ASP A 101 -14.28 10.47 8.96
N ALA A 102 -14.75 11.67 9.31
CA ALA A 102 -15.75 11.85 10.36
C ALA A 102 -17.11 11.20 10.03
N THR A 103 -17.35 10.83 8.77
CA THR A 103 -18.55 10.07 8.40
C THR A 103 -18.50 8.62 8.90
N VAL A 104 -17.29 8.09 9.15
CA VAL A 104 -17.06 6.73 9.65
C VAL A 104 -16.85 6.79 11.16
N LYS A 105 -17.90 6.46 11.93
CA LYS A 105 -17.87 6.43 13.41
C LYS A 105 -17.29 7.69 14.05
N ALA A 106 -17.63 8.87 13.52
CA ALA A 106 -17.10 10.17 13.95
C ALA A 106 -15.55 10.23 13.93
N GLY A 107 -14.93 9.58 12.97
CA GLY A 107 -13.47 9.52 12.84
C GLY A 107 -12.77 8.67 13.91
N ALA A 108 -13.48 7.78 14.59
CA ALA A 108 -12.90 6.91 15.61
C ALA A 108 -11.86 5.94 15.02
N TRP A 109 -10.84 5.64 15.81
CA TRP A 109 -9.71 4.80 15.40
C TRP A 109 -9.96 3.33 15.73
N PHE A 110 -10.13 2.54 14.70
CA PHE A 110 -10.11 1.07 14.75
C PHE A 110 -8.65 0.57 14.70
N PRO A 111 -8.37 -0.71 15.00
CA PRO A 111 -7.03 -1.27 14.84
C PRO A 111 -6.46 -1.04 13.43
N ILE A 112 -7.28 -1.20 12.41
CA ILE A 112 -6.89 -0.99 11.01
C ILE A 112 -6.64 0.50 10.68
N THR A 113 -7.29 1.42 11.37
CA THR A 113 -7.05 2.87 11.24
C THR A 113 -5.63 3.21 11.67
N ALA A 114 -5.19 2.67 12.82
CA ALA A 114 -3.83 2.85 13.32
C ALA A 114 -2.80 2.29 12.33
N LYS A 115 -3.02 1.08 11.81
CA LYS A 115 -2.15 0.46 10.81
C LYS A 115 -2.01 1.31 9.54
N LYS A 116 -3.10 1.91 9.07
CA LYS A 116 -3.07 2.78 7.88
C LYS A 116 -2.33 4.09 8.14
N ASN A 117 -2.52 4.71 9.30
CA ASN A 117 -1.75 5.89 9.70
C ASN A 117 -0.26 5.59 9.82
N LEU A 118 0.12 4.44 10.41
CA LEU A 118 1.52 4.00 10.46
C LEU A 118 2.10 3.82 9.06
N ARG A 119 1.33 3.28 8.10
CA ARG A 119 1.79 3.18 6.72
C ARG A 119 2.01 4.55 6.09
N ALA A 120 1.15 5.53 6.36
CA ALA A 120 1.33 6.90 5.88
C ALA A 120 2.62 7.52 6.46
N GLN A 121 2.87 7.35 7.76
CA GLN A 121 4.08 7.81 8.41
C GLN A 121 5.33 7.09 7.89
N GLU A 122 5.26 5.77 7.67
CA GLU A 122 6.34 4.99 7.06
C GLU A 122 6.72 5.55 5.68
N ILE A 123 5.72 5.81 4.81
CA ILE A 123 5.95 6.43 3.50
C ILE A 123 6.61 7.81 3.65
N ALA A 124 6.13 8.65 4.58
CA ALA A 124 6.72 9.96 4.84
C ALA A 124 8.18 9.85 5.30
N MET A 125 8.46 8.96 6.25
CA MET A 125 9.80 8.76 6.82
C MET A 125 10.79 8.19 5.81
N GLU A 126 10.40 7.17 5.07
CA GLU A 126 11.25 6.52 4.08
C GLU A 126 11.59 7.42 2.89
N ASN A 127 10.67 8.31 2.52
CA ASN A 127 10.80 9.18 1.37
C ASN A 127 11.15 10.63 1.74
N ARG A 128 11.15 10.99 3.04
CA ARG A 128 11.39 12.35 3.54
C ARG A 128 10.50 13.41 2.89
N ILE A 129 9.24 13.07 2.65
CA ILE A 129 8.24 14.01 2.15
C ILE A 129 7.38 14.58 3.28
N PRO A 130 6.93 15.84 3.19
CA PRO A 130 6.06 16.44 4.18
C PRO A 130 4.77 15.65 4.38
N ILE A 131 4.29 15.57 5.63
CA ILE A 131 3.02 14.92 5.97
C ILE A 131 2.05 15.95 6.56
N ILE A 132 0.82 15.94 6.04
CA ILE A 132 -0.25 16.83 6.48
C ILE A 132 -1.37 16.00 7.09
N TYR A 133 -1.79 16.35 8.32
CA TYR A 133 -2.89 15.70 9.02
C TYR A 133 -4.11 16.62 9.08
N LEU A 134 -5.23 16.18 8.53
CA LEU A 134 -6.53 16.85 8.62
C LEU A 134 -7.37 16.10 9.65
N VAL A 135 -7.38 16.61 10.88
CA VAL A 135 -7.86 15.88 12.07
C VAL A 135 -9.33 16.18 12.36
N ASP A 136 -10.13 15.13 12.39
CA ASP A 136 -11.54 15.16 12.78
C ASP A 136 -11.90 13.79 13.38
N SER A 137 -11.60 13.58 14.68
CA SER A 137 -11.58 12.25 15.28
C SER A 137 -12.09 12.24 16.71
N ALA A 138 -13.00 11.31 16.99
CA ALA A 138 -13.47 11.00 18.34
C ALA A 138 -12.47 10.22 19.22
N GLY A 139 -11.25 9.95 18.73
CA GLY A 139 -10.25 9.16 19.44
C GLY A 139 -10.37 7.65 19.17
N VAL A 140 -9.84 6.83 20.09
CA VAL A 140 -9.86 5.36 19.97
C VAL A 140 -11.29 4.83 19.99
N TYR A 141 -11.60 3.86 19.12
CA TYR A 141 -12.87 3.13 19.18
C TYR A 141 -12.88 2.20 20.39
N LEU A 142 -13.48 2.67 21.50
CA LEU A 142 -13.40 2.02 22.81
C LEU A 142 -13.78 0.54 22.85
N PRO A 143 -14.76 0.03 22.07
CA PRO A 143 -15.06 -1.41 22.07
C PRO A 143 -13.92 -2.32 21.61
N LEU A 144 -12.89 -1.77 20.95
CA LEU A 144 -11.69 -2.49 20.47
C LEU A 144 -10.39 -1.92 21.06
N GLN A 145 -10.46 -1.28 22.22
CA GLN A 145 -9.31 -0.59 22.81
C GLN A 145 -8.16 -1.55 23.17
N ASP A 146 -8.46 -2.79 23.52
CA ASP A 146 -7.51 -3.85 23.86
C ASP A 146 -6.66 -4.30 22.66
N GLU A 147 -7.15 -4.11 21.44
CA GLU A 147 -6.39 -4.36 20.20
C GLU A 147 -5.54 -3.17 19.74
N ILE A 148 -5.64 -2.00 20.41
CA ILE A 148 -5.01 -0.76 19.95
C ILE A 148 -3.99 -0.22 20.95
N PHE A 149 -4.34 -0.20 22.25
CA PHE A 149 -3.70 0.68 23.22
C PHE A 149 -2.24 0.37 23.48
N PRO A 150 -1.82 -0.82 23.98
CA PRO A 150 -0.45 -0.98 24.45
C PRO A 150 0.52 -1.58 23.44
N ASP A 151 0.04 -1.99 22.28
CA ASP A 151 0.86 -2.72 21.32
C ASP A 151 1.86 -1.82 20.59
N LYS A 152 2.98 -2.44 20.19
CA LYS A 152 4.13 -1.74 19.59
C LYS A 152 3.76 -1.04 18.27
N GLU A 153 3.02 -1.70 17.39
CA GLU A 153 2.72 -1.21 16.03
C GLU A 153 1.29 -0.66 15.94
N HIS A 154 0.88 0.12 16.94
CA HIS A 154 -0.43 0.74 17.05
C HIS A 154 -0.36 2.22 17.46
N PHE A 155 -1.34 2.69 18.22
CA PHE A 155 -1.61 4.08 18.49
C PHE A 155 -0.41 4.82 19.08
N GLY A 156 0.28 4.25 20.08
CA GLY A 156 1.47 4.87 20.70
C GLY A 156 2.65 5.03 19.73
N ARG A 157 2.76 4.12 18.75
CA ARG A 157 3.82 4.20 17.74
C ARG A 157 3.67 5.43 16.84
N ILE A 158 2.45 5.89 16.61
CA ILE A 158 2.17 7.09 15.81
C ILE A 158 2.79 8.32 16.45
N PHE A 159 2.62 8.50 17.77
CA PHE A 159 3.19 9.64 18.48
C PHE A 159 4.72 9.59 18.53
N ARG A 160 5.27 8.38 18.75
CA ARG A 160 6.71 8.18 18.64
C ARG A 160 7.24 8.58 17.26
N ASN A 161 6.54 8.20 16.19
CA ASN A 161 6.92 8.54 14.83
C ASN A 161 6.83 10.04 14.57
N ASN A 162 5.82 10.76 15.11
CA ASN A 162 5.76 12.22 15.03
C ASN A 162 7.05 12.85 15.58
N ALA A 163 7.49 12.44 16.77
CA ALA A 163 8.73 12.97 17.36
C ALA A 163 9.97 12.65 16.51
N LEU A 164 10.04 11.43 15.95
CA LEU A 164 11.16 11.04 15.09
C LEU A 164 11.15 11.80 13.75
N MET A 165 10.00 11.95 13.10
CA MET A 165 9.88 12.70 11.85
C MET A 165 10.33 14.14 12.02
N SER A 166 9.92 14.82 13.08
CA SER A 166 10.40 16.16 13.40
C SER A 166 11.92 16.19 13.56
N SER A 167 12.50 15.25 14.29
CA SER A 167 13.96 15.15 14.44
C SER A 167 14.72 14.82 13.15
N MET A 168 14.05 14.21 12.17
CA MET A 168 14.59 13.93 10.84
C MET A 168 14.44 15.12 9.87
N GLY A 169 13.82 16.22 10.29
CA GLY A 169 13.53 17.38 9.44
C GLY A 169 12.39 17.15 8.46
N ILE A 170 11.52 16.16 8.70
CA ILE A 170 10.33 15.93 7.88
C ILE A 170 9.21 16.84 8.41
N THR A 171 8.81 17.80 7.60
CA THR A 171 7.76 18.77 7.96
C THR A 171 6.43 18.10 8.20
N GLN A 172 5.83 18.38 9.35
CA GLN A 172 4.53 17.89 9.78
C GLN A 172 3.60 19.07 10.05
N ILE A 173 2.47 19.14 9.35
CA ILE A 173 1.46 20.18 9.51
C ILE A 173 0.14 19.53 9.86
N SER A 174 -0.52 20.00 10.91
CA SER A 174 -1.82 19.48 11.31
C SER A 174 -2.89 20.60 11.29
N ALA A 175 -4.09 20.26 10.87
CA ALA A 175 -5.26 21.12 11.04
C ALA A 175 -6.36 20.35 11.79
N VAL A 176 -6.78 20.90 12.93
CA VAL A 176 -7.92 20.38 13.71
C VAL A 176 -9.19 20.99 13.15
N MET A 177 -9.93 20.20 12.37
CA MET A 177 -11.10 20.61 11.59
C MET A 177 -12.42 20.05 12.17
N GLY A 178 -12.31 19.38 13.29
CA GLY A 178 -13.41 18.80 14.03
C GLY A 178 -12.98 18.44 15.44
N SER A 179 -13.68 17.48 16.05
CA SER A 179 -13.33 17.00 17.38
C SER A 179 -11.97 16.30 17.39
N CYS A 180 -11.16 16.56 18.40
CA CYS A 180 -9.89 15.89 18.63
C CYS A 180 -9.73 15.58 20.13
N VAL A 181 -10.01 14.33 20.52
CA VAL A 181 -10.23 13.96 21.91
C VAL A 181 -9.22 12.95 22.42
N ALA A 182 -8.86 13.07 23.67
CA ALA A 182 -8.04 12.13 24.42
C ALA A 182 -6.63 11.92 23.79
N GLY A 183 -6.18 10.69 23.65
CA GLY A 183 -4.88 10.37 23.03
C GLY A 183 -4.73 10.91 21.61
N GLY A 184 -5.83 11.04 20.83
CA GLY A 184 -5.81 11.63 19.49
C GLY A 184 -5.36 13.09 19.46
N ALA A 185 -5.48 13.81 20.57
CA ALA A 185 -5.04 15.20 20.69
C ALA A 185 -3.51 15.37 20.56
N TYR A 186 -2.74 14.33 20.87
CA TYR A 186 -1.28 14.40 20.72
C TYR A 186 -0.82 14.42 19.27
N LEU A 187 -1.55 13.80 18.34
CA LEU A 187 -1.16 13.78 16.92
C LEU A 187 -0.98 15.19 16.34
N PRO A 188 -1.96 16.10 16.42
CA PRO A 188 -1.78 17.46 15.89
C PRO A 188 -0.76 18.27 16.68
N ILE A 189 -0.68 18.10 17.98
CA ILE A 189 0.19 18.94 18.83
C ILE A 189 1.66 18.51 18.78
N MET A 190 1.94 17.28 18.42
CA MET A 190 3.30 16.80 18.13
C MET A 190 3.74 17.06 16.68
N SER A 191 2.90 17.63 15.83
CA SER A 191 3.28 18.17 14.53
C SER A 191 4.10 19.45 14.70
N ASP A 192 4.85 19.85 13.66
CA ASP A 192 5.72 21.03 13.74
C ASP A 192 4.88 22.33 13.74
N GLU A 193 3.73 22.32 13.05
CA GLU A 193 2.77 23.41 13.05
C GLU A 193 1.34 22.88 13.15
N ALA A 194 0.52 23.50 14.01
CA ALA A 194 -0.86 23.10 14.28
C ALA A 194 -1.85 24.25 14.04
N LEU A 195 -2.87 24.00 13.21
CA LEU A 195 -3.98 24.90 12.95
C LEU A 195 -5.24 24.38 13.65
N ILE A 196 -6.18 25.27 13.97
CA ILE A 196 -7.50 24.89 14.48
C ILE A 196 -8.59 25.75 13.82
N VAL A 197 -9.67 25.10 13.39
CA VAL A 197 -10.83 25.79 12.78
C VAL A 197 -11.76 26.31 13.88
N ASP A 198 -12.12 27.57 13.78
CA ASP A 198 -13.03 28.23 14.72
C ASP A 198 -14.39 27.53 14.77
N LYS A 199 -14.94 27.33 15.95
CA LYS A 199 -16.26 26.74 16.25
C LYS A 199 -16.42 25.24 15.89
N THR A 200 -15.71 24.72 14.90
CA THR A 200 -15.81 23.31 14.51
C THR A 200 -14.66 22.47 15.06
N GLY A 201 -13.45 23.03 15.14
CA GLY A 201 -12.28 22.39 15.73
C GLY A 201 -12.27 22.49 17.25
N SER A 202 -11.93 21.40 17.92
CA SER A 202 -11.72 21.42 19.37
C SER A 202 -10.69 20.36 19.77
N ILE A 203 -9.82 20.70 20.73
CA ILE A 203 -8.80 19.79 21.28
C ILE A 203 -8.93 19.75 22.78
N PHE A 204 -9.04 18.57 23.37
CA PHE A 204 -8.97 18.40 24.82
C PHE A 204 -8.66 16.93 25.19
N LEU A 205 -8.01 16.72 26.33
CA LEU A 205 -7.77 15.37 26.86
C LEU A 205 -9.07 14.74 27.35
N ALA A 206 -9.95 15.55 27.97
CA ALA A 206 -11.27 15.11 28.43
C ALA A 206 -12.30 16.17 28.02
N GLY A 207 -13.33 15.78 27.27
CA GLY A 207 -14.41 16.67 26.89
C GLY A 207 -15.26 17.13 28.07
N SER A 208 -16.08 18.16 27.89
CA SER A 208 -16.90 18.83 28.92
C SER A 208 -17.70 17.86 29.79
N TYR A 209 -18.23 16.78 29.22
CA TYR A 209 -18.96 15.74 29.96
C TYR A 209 -18.07 15.01 30.98
N LEU A 210 -16.85 14.62 30.57
CA LEU A 210 -15.91 13.94 31.47
C LEU A 210 -15.33 14.89 32.52
N VAL A 211 -15.09 16.15 32.17
CA VAL A 211 -14.67 17.21 33.13
C VAL A 211 -15.72 17.36 34.22
N LYS A 212 -17.00 17.45 33.84
CA LYS A 212 -18.11 17.52 34.80
C LYS A 212 -18.21 16.30 35.71
N ALA A 213 -18.02 15.11 35.12
CA ALA A 213 -18.07 13.86 35.90
C ALA A 213 -16.86 13.70 36.84
N ALA A 214 -15.66 14.16 36.44
CA ALA A 214 -14.44 13.98 37.20
C ALA A 214 -14.25 15.00 38.33
N ILE A 215 -14.55 16.27 38.07
CA ILE A 215 -14.26 17.39 38.99
C ILE A 215 -15.45 18.31 39.26
N GLY A 216 -16.64 18.02 38.70
CA GLY A 216 -17.86 18.80 38.90
C GLY A 216 -17.94 20.12 38.13
N GLU A 217 -16.94 20.47 37.35
CA GLU A 217 -16.89 21.72 36.57
C GLU A 217 -17.84 21.64 35.37
N SER A 218 -18.70 22.66 35.22
CA SER A 218 -19.61 22.79 34.07
C SER A 218 -19.04 23.80 33.07
N ILE A 219 -18.49 23.32 31.96
CA ILE A 219 -17.88 24.11 30.90
C ILE A 219 -18.32 23.55 29.55
N ASP A 220 -18.50 24.37 28.54
CA ASP A 220 -18.77 23.91 27.17
C ASP A 220 -17.46 23.57 26.43
N ASN A 221 -17.56 22.79 25.34
CA ASN A 221 -16.39 22.34 24.60
C ASN A 221 -15.61 23.45 23.91
N GLU A 222 -16.30 24.52 23.44
CA GLU A 222 -15.64 25.66 22.80
C GLU A 222 -14.79 26.45 23.79
N THR A 223 -15.34 26.73 24.96
CA THR A 223 -14.60 27.39 26.04
C THR A 223 -13.48 26.51 26.60
N LEU A 224 -13.68 25.20 26.67
CA LEU A 224 -12.71 24.25 27.20
C LEU A 224 -11.50 24.10 26.27
N GLY A 225 -11.72 23.92 24.98
CA GLY A 225 -10.67 23.56 24.04
C GLY A 225 -10.93 23.96 22.59
N GLY A 226 -11.67 25.06 22.37
CA GLY A 226 -11.88 25.64 21.05
C GLY A 226 -10.73 26.51 20.56
N ALA A 227 -10.88 27.08 19.39
CA ALA A 227 -9.82 27.80 18.68
C ALA A 227 -9.31 29.02 19.46
N THR A 228 -10.19 29.83 20.07
CA THR A 228 -9.79 30.98 20.87
C THR A 228 -8.97 30.56 22.09
N THR A 229 -9.41 29.52 22.79
CA THR A 229 -8.70 28.99 23.97
C THR A 229 -7.28 28.54 23.61
N HIS A 230 -7.14 27.81 22.49
CA HIS A 230 -5.85 27.23 22.16
C HIS A 230 -4.90 28.14 21.39
N CYS A 231 -5.41 29.12 20.65
CA CYS A 231 -4.55 30.09 19.96
C CYS A 231 -4.20 31.31 20.82
N GLU A 232 -5.09 31.73 21.74
CA GLU A 232 -4.95 33.03 22.42
C GLU A 232 -4.69 32.92 23.93
N ILE A 233 -5.04 31.77 24.56
CA ILE A 233 -4.89 31.60 26.02
C ILE A 233 -3.79 30.57 26.33
N SER A 234 -3.92 29.34 25.80
CA SER A 234 -2.99 28.25 26.14
C SER A 234 -1.78 28.13 25.21
N GLY A 235 -1.84 28.71 24.00
CA GLY A 235 -0.78 28.59 23.00
C GLY A 235 -0.56 27.17 22.49
N VAL A 236 -1.56 26.30 22.56
CA VAL A 236 -1.46 24.90 22.11
C VAL A 236 -1.43 24.78 20.60
N THR A 237 -2.14 25.70 19.89
CA THR A 237 -2.17 25.76 18.43
C THR A 237 -1.64 27.09 17.91
N ASP A 238 -1.02 27.06 16.72
CA ASP A 238 -0.29 28.20 16.15
C ASP A 238 -1.18 29.13 15.35
N TYR A 239 -2.20 28.58 14.68
CA TYR A 239 -3.06 29.37 13.78
C TYR A 239 -4.53 29.07 13.98
N LYS A 240 -5.32 30.15 14.11
CA LYS A 240 -6.77 30.10 14.07
C LYS A 240 -7.25 30.26 12.62
N ALA A 241 -8.10 29.36 12.15
CA ALA A 241 -8.74 29.42 10.85
C ALA A 241 -10.24 29.63 11.00
N LYS A 242 -10.85 30.43 10.13
CA LYS A 242 -12.29 30.74 10.21
C LYS A 242 -13.20 29.60 9.75
N ASP A 243 -12.73 28.76 8.82
CA ASP A 243 -13.42 27.60 8.25
C ASP A 243 -12.43 26.61 7.63
N ASP A 244 -12.94 25.48 7.12
CA ASP A 244 -12.14 24.43 6.49
C ASP A 244 -11.26 24.96 5.35
N LYS A 245 -11.80 25.83 4.48
CA LYS A 245 -11.08 26.38 3.33
C LYS A 245 -9.94 27.31 3.77
N ASP A 246 -10.18 28.17 4.74
CA ASP A 246 -9.16 29.06 5.29
C ASP A 246 -8.01 28.26 5.94
N ALA A 247 -8.32 27.15 6.62
CA ALA A 247 -7.30 26.26 7.16
C ALA A 247 -6.46 25.62 6.04
N LEU A 248 -7.10 25.10 5.00
CA LEU A 248 -6.43 24.50 3.85
C LEU A 248 -5.59 25.51 3.07
N ASP A 249 -6.05 26.74 2.90
CA ASP A 249 -5.29 27.82 2.26
C ASP A 249 -4.07 28.24 3.09
N LYS A 250 -4.20 28.27 4.43
CA LYS A 250 -3.05 28.49 5.32
C LYS A 250 -2.01 27.36 5.17
N ILE A 251 -2.44 26.10 5.12
CA ILE A 251 -1.54 24.96 4.86
C ILE A 251 -0.82 25.12 3.52
N LYS A 252 -1.53 25.48 2.44
CA LYS A 252 -0.90 25.76 1.13
C LYS A 252 0.19 26.83 1.24
N ASN A 253 -0.08 27.90 2.00
CA ASN A 253 0.86 28.99 2.21
C ASN A 253 2.08 28.59 3.04
N ILE A 254 1.93 27.67 4.00
CA ILE A 254 3.05 27.11 4.78
C ILE A 254 3.89 26.20 3.87
N VAL A 255 3.26 25.26 3.17
CA VAL A 255 3.95 24.32 2.26
C VAL A 255 4.72 25.04 1.16
N ASP A 256 4.17 26.14 0.61
CA ASP A 256 4.84 26.98 -0.39
C ASP A 256 6.23 27.46 0.05
N LYS A 257 6.45 27.65 1.33
CA LYS A 257 7.68 28.20 1.92
C LYS A 257 8.67 27.16 2.41
N ILE A 258 8.34 25.86 2.32
CA ILE A 258 9.29 24.79 2.67
C ILE A 258 10.48 24.85 1.71
N GLY A 259 11.70 24.86 2.24
CA GLY A 259 12.93 24.82 1.44
C GLY A 259 13.16 23.50 0.72
N ASP A 260 14.09 23.46 -0.21
CA ASP A 260 14.54 22.23 -0.85
C ASP A 260 15.59 21.52 0.01
N TYR A 261 15.57 20.18 -0.06
CA TYR A 261 16.52 19.30 0.62
C TYR A 261 17.35 18.53 -0.39
N ASP A 262 18.47 17.96 0.07
CA ASP A 262 19.28 17.05 -0.73
C ASP A 262 18.45 15.86 -1.22
N LYS A 263 18.65 15.47 -2.48
CA LYS A 263 17.93 14.38 -3.15
C LYS A 263 18.84 13.17 -3.35
N ALA A 264 18.21 12.00 -3.55
CA ALA A 264 18.95 10.78 -3.91
C ALA A 264 19.68 10.89 -5.26
N GLY A 265 19.17 11.71 -6.17
CA GLY A 265 19.76 11.95 -7.48
C GLY A 265 19.53 10.80 -8.45
N PHE A 266 18.38 10.14 -8.43
CA PHE A 266 18.02 9.12 -9.41
C PHE A 266 17.98 9.71 -10.81
N ASN A 267 18.45 8.95 -11.80
CA ASN A 267 18.52 9.40 -13.18
C ASN A 267 17.13 9.53 -13.80
N ARG A 268 16.78 10.73 -14.26
CA ARG A 268 15.54 11.02 -14.99
C ARG A 268 15.85 11.83 -16.25
N ILE A 269 15.22 11.45 -17.35
CA ILE A 269 15.20 12.21 -18.60
C ILE A 269 13.77 12.60 -18.94
N LYS A 270 13.56 13.23 -20.10
CA LYS A 270 12.22 13.50 -20.59
C LYS A 270 11.42 12.19 -20.73
N SER A 271 10.21 12.20 -20.22
CA SER A 271 9.27 11.05 -20.32
C SER A 271 8.85 10.81 -21.76
N GLU A 272 8.81 9.55 -22.16
CA GLU A 272 8.25 9.11 -23.44
C GLU A 272 7.13 8.09 -23.19
N LYS A 273 6.13 8.03 -24.06
CA LYS A 273 5.09 7.01 -23.98
C LYS A 273 5.62 5.66 -24.44
N PRO A 274 5.05 4.53 -24.00
CA PRO A 274 5.31 3.25 -24.65
C PRO A 274 4.99 3.31 -26.14
N ALA A 275 5.79 2.66 -26.97
CA ALA A 275 5.53 2.53 -28.41
C ALA A 275 4.40 1.53 -28.67
N GLN A 276 4.20 0.55 -27.76
CA GLN A 276 3.05 -0.35 -27.78
C GLN A 276 1.89 0.26 -26.98
N ASP A 277 0.66 0.04 -27.43
CA ASP A 277 -0.54 0.62 -26.79
C ASP A 277 -0.73 0.03 -25.38
N GLU A 278 -0.70 0.88 -24.36
CA GLU A 278 -0.93 0.50 -22.96
C GLU A 278 -2.33 -0.10 -22.73
N ASN A 279 -3.33 0.24 -23.53
CA ASN A 279 -4.67 -0.33 -23.43
C ASN A 279 -4.70 -1.83 -23.76
N GLU A 280 -3.73 -2.32 -24.52
CA GLU A 280 -3.60 -3.75 -24.81
C GLU A 280 -3.20 -4.61 -23.60
N LEU A 281 -2.78 -4.00 -22.48
CA LEU A 281 -2.51 -4.72 -21.22
C LEU A 281 -3.69 -5.61 -20.81
N TYR A 282 -4.92 -5.17 -21.06
CA TYR A 282 -6.11 -5.98 -20.73
C TYR A 282 -6.21 -7.27 -21.53
N GLY A 283 -5.70 -7.30 -22.76
CA GLY A 283 -5.72 -8.49 -23.62
C GLY A 283 -4.52 -9.42 -23.43
N VAL A 284 -3.40 -8.90 -22.93
CA VAL A 284 -2.17 -9.67 -22.72
C VAL A 284 -2.31 -10.63 -21.54
N LEU A 285 -2.91 -10.21 -20.43
CA LEU A 285 -3.03 -11.03 -19.25
C LEU A 285 -4.15 -12.07 -19.41
N PRO A 286 -3.83 -13.40 -19.37
CA PRO A 286 -4.83 -14.44 -19.61
C PRO A 286 -5.95 -14.44 -18.58
N LYS A 287 -7.16 -14.78 -19.03
CA LYS A 287 -8.31 -15.05 -18.15
C LYS A 287 -8.04 -16.23 -17.23
N ALA A 288 -7.49 -17.34 -17.77
CA ALA A 288 -7.16 -18.50 -16.99
C ALA A 288 -5.74 -18.39 -16.46
N ARG A 289 -5.58 -18.52 -15.14
CA ARG A 289 -4.27 -18.40 -14.45
C ARG A 289 -3.27 -19.48 -14.81
N THR A 290 -3.75 -20.59 -15.39
CA THR A 290 -2.94 -21.68 -15.91
C THR A 290 -2.36 -21.39 -17.29
N ASP A 291 -2.93 -20.42 -18.00
CA ASP A 291 -2.49 -20.08 -19.34
C ASP A 291 -1.15 -19.33 -19.30
N GLN A 292 -0.35 -19.61 -20.30
CA GLN A 292 0.96 -19.01 -20.45
C GLN A 292 0.87 -17.71 -21.23
N TYR A 293 1.72 -16.75 -20.85
CA TYR A 293 1.93 -15.52 -21.62
C TYR A 293 3.37 -15.05 -21.48
N ASP A 294 3.79 -14.18 -22.38
CA ASP A 294 5.10 -13.56 -22.30
C ASP A 294 5.01 -12.28 -21.44
N MET A 295 5.66 -12.28 -20.28
CA MET A 295 5.73 -11.11 -19.40
C MET A 295 6.39 -9.91 -20.11
N MET A 296 7.21 -10.13 -21.13
CA MET A 296 7.79 -9.05 -21.93
C MET A 296 6.72 -8.19 -22.61
N GLU A 297 5.57 -8.77 -22.97
CA GLU A 297 4.45 -8.02 -23.55
C GLU A 297 3.84 -7.02 -22.55
N ILE A 298 3.83 -7.36 -21.25
CA ILE A 298 3.44 -6.41 -20.20
C ILE A 298 4.51 -5.33 -20.04
N ILE A 299 5.80 -5.73 -19.92
CA ILE A 299 6.91 -4.80 -19.73
C ILE A 299 6.94 -3.74 -20.85
N LYS A 300 6.83 -4.17 -22.12
CA LYS A 300 6.87 -3.26 -23.27
C LYS A 300 5.74 -2.23 -23.30
N ARG A 301 4.58 -2.54 -22.68
CA ARG A 301 3.46 -1.59 -22.55
C ARG A 301 3.54 -0.69 -21.32
N MET A 302 4.57 -0.88 -20.51
CA MET A 302 4.81 -0.09 -19.30
C MET A 302 6.03 0.82 -19.39
N VAL A 303 7.02 0.47 -20.24
CA VAL A 303 8.29 1.21 -20.30
C VAL A 303 8.31 2.21 -21.46
N ASP A 304 9.07 3.28 -21.30
CA ASP A 304 9.24 4.35 -22.28
C ASP A 304 9.75 3.78 -23.61
N ASN A 305 9.15 4.21 -24.73
CA ASN A 305 9.43 3.73 -26.09
C ASN A 305 9.32 2.20 -26.29
N SER A 306 8.80 1.47 -25.32
CA SER A 306 8.82 0.00 -25.26
C SER A 306 10.25 -0.58 -25.30
N GLU A 307 11.24 0.19 -24.88
CA GLU A 307 12.65 -0.19 -24.88
C GLU A 307 13.02 -0.91 -23.58
N PHE A 308 13.67 -2.06 -23.72
CA PHE A 308 14.11 -2.88 -22.59
C PHE A 308 15.47 -3.49 -22.90
N GLU A 309 16.45 -3.16 -22.10
CA GLU A 309 17.82 -3.70 -22.19
C GLU A 309 17.94 -4.96 -21.31
N ALA A 310 17.80 -6.13 -21.91
CA ALA A 310 17.78 -7.39 -21.21
C ALA A 310 19.15 -7.74 -20.59
N TYR A 311 19.14 -8.12 -19.30
CA TYR A 311 20.31 -8.61 -18.61
C TYR A 311 20.29 -10.13 -18.53
N LYS A 312 21.36 -10.80 -19.00
CA LYS A 312 21.49 -12.29 -19.06
C LYS A 312 20.26 -12.96 -19.70
N GLU A 313 19.83 -12.49 -20.86
CA GLU A 313 18.61 -12.93 -21.56
C GLU A 313 18.54 -14.46 -21.73
N GLY A 314 19.64 -15.10 -22.11
CA GLY A 314 19.72 -16.54 -22.36
C GLY A 314 19.90 -17.41 -21.12
N TYR A 315 19.97 -16.84 -19.91
CA TYR A 315 20.23 -17.57 -18.65
C TYR A 315 19.14 -17.25 -17.62
N GLY A 316 18.69 -18.26 -16.86
CA GLY A 316 17.68 -18.07 -15.81
C GLY A 316 16.40 -17.44 -16.35
N GLN A 317 15.87 -17.96 -17.45
CA GLN A 317 14.84 -17.32 -18.26
C GLN A 317 13.47 -17.24 -17.58
N THR A 318 13.24 -17.96 -16.48
CA THR A 318 11.99 -17.85 -15.71
C THR A 318 11.86 -16.55 -14.89
N ILE A 319 12.97 -15.79 -14.77
CA ILE A 319 12.96 -14.39 -14.32
C ILE A 319 13.54 -13.51 -15.42
N ILE A 320 12.83 -12.46 -15.78
CA ILE A 320 13.29 -11.42 -16.68
C ILE A 320 13.95 -10.33 -15.84
N THR A 321 15.16 -9.94 -16.23
CA THR A 321 15.87 -8.80 -15.62
C THR A 321 16.41 -7.89 -16.70
N GLY A 322 16.36 -6.58 -16.49
CA GLY A 322 16.91 -5.62 -17.43
C GLY A 322 16.67 -4.18 -17.03
N TYR A 323 17.31 -3.28 -17.76
CA TYR A 323 17.16 -1.85 -17.56
C TYR A 323 16.12 -1.28 -18.51
N ALA A 324 15.38 -0.29 -18.03
CA ALA A 324 14.37 0.42 -18.81
C ALA A 324 14.15 1.83 -18.25
N ARG A 325 13.20 2.55 -18.83
CA ARG A 325 12.70 3.81 -18.26
C ARG A 325 11.20 3.75 -18.07
N ILE A 326 10.74 4.35 -16.98
CA ILE A 326 9.32 4.55 -16.69
C ILE A 326 9.13 6.03 -16.37
N ASP A 327 8.39 6.73 -17.19
CA ASP A 327 8.18 8.18 -17.09
C ASP A 327 9.50 8.96 -16.97
N GLY A 328 10.47 8.57 -17.80
CA GLY A 328 11.83 9.11 -17.83
C GLY A 328 12.78 8.58 -16.76
N TRP A 329 12.29 8.01 -15.66
CA TRP A 329 13.11 7.44 -14.60
C TRP A 329 13.81 6.16 -15.04
N ALA A 330 15.12 6.09 -14.86
CA ALA A 330 15.87 4.85 -15.05
C ALA A 330 15.48 3.84 -13.97
N VAL A 331 15.13 2.62 -14.38
CA VAL A 331 14.71 1.54 -13.48
C VAL A 331 15.37 0.21 -13.83
N GLY A 332 15.59 -0.63 -12.83
CA GLY A 332 15.89 -2.04 -13.00
C GLY A 332 14.63 -2.85 -12.80
N ILE A 333 14.23 -3.64 -13.79
CA ILE A 333 13.04 -4.49 -13.72
C ILE A 333 13.44 -5.91 -13.38
N VAL A 334 12.73 -6.52 -12.42
CA VAL A 334 12.80 -7.95 -12.06
C VAL A 334 11.38 -8.51 -12.17
N ALA A 335 11.12 -9.38 -13.13
CA ALA A 335 9.77 -9.87 -13.42
C ALA A 335 9.73 -11.38 -13.62
N ASN A 336 8.64 -12.04 -13.23
CA ASN A 336 8.45 -13.45 -13.45
C ASN A 336 8.00 -13.69 -14.90
N GLN A 337 8.73 -14.52 -15.66
CA GLN A 337 8.27 -15.00 -16.97
C GLN A 337 7.19 -16.06 -16.79
N ARG A 338 6.10 -15.99 -17.56
CA ARG A 338 4.95 -16.92 -17.45
C ARG A 338 4.89 -17.99 -18.54
N LYS A 339 5.65 -17.87 -19.60
CA LYS A 339 5.78 -18.95 -20.58
C LYS A 339 6.78 -20.00 -20.13
N VAL A 340 6.58 -21.24 -20.57
CA VAL A 340 7.57 -22.31 -20.44
C VAL A 340 8.79 -21.93 -21.27
N VAL A 341 9.97 -22.09 -20.69
CA VAL A 341 11.24 -21.82 -21.35
C VAL A 341 12.09 -23.09 -21.44
N LYS A 342 12.96 -23.15 -22.43
CA LYS A 342 13.88 -24.27 -22.63
C LYS A 342 15.32 -23.79 -22.48
N THR A 343 16.04 -24.34 -21.52
CA THR A 343 17.46 -24.04 -21.34
C THR A 343 18.29 -24.55 -22.50
N LYS A 344 19.50 -24.03 -22.69
CA LYS A 344 20.43 -24.56 -23.72
C LYS A 344 20.76 -26.04 -23.55
N ASN A 345 20.69 -26.56 -22.31
CA ASN A 345 20.89 -27.95 -22.00
C ASN A 345 19.65 -28.82 -22.25
N GLY A 346 18.58 -28.26 -22.80
CA GLY A 346 17.36 -28.97 -23.15
C GLY A 346 16.35 -29.12 -22.02
N GLU A 347 16.62 -28.60 -20.82
CA GLU A 347 15.72 -28.68 -19.68
C GLU A 347 14.53 -27.71 -19.90
N MET A 348 13.31 -28.21 -19.65
CA MET A 348 12.09 -27.41 -19.66
C MET A 348 11.87 -26.84 -18.27
N GLN A 349 11.69 -25.50 -18.20
CA GLN A 349 11.40 -24.79 -16.97
C GLN A 349 10.03 -24.10 -17.07
N PHE A 350 9.20 -24.27 -16.03
CA PHE A 350 7.84 -23.73 -15.99
C PHE A 350 7.84 -22.24 -15.67
N GLY A 351 7.00 -21.50 -16.35
CA GLY A 351 6.79 -20.07 -16.08
C GLY A 351 6.17 -19.82 -14.70
N GLY A 352 6.54 -18.71 -14.09
CA GLY A 352 6.13 -18.34 -12.73
C GLY A 352 6.85 -19.08 -11.61
N VAL A 353 7.76 -19.98 -11.94
CA VAL A 353 8.56 -20.76 -10.97
C VAL A 353 9.98 -20.21 -10.93
N ILE A 354 10.53 -20.04 -9.74
CA ILE A 354 11.92 -19.62 -9.54
C ILE A 354 12.81 -20.85 -9.46
N TYR A 355 13.83 -20.90 -10.31
CA TYR A 355 14.88 -21.91 -10.35
C TYR A 355 16.19 -21.34 -9.82
N SER A 356 17.18 -22.18 -9.54
CA SER A 356 18.49 -21.76 -9.05
C SER A 356 19.17 -20.75 -9.97
N ASP A 357 19.16 -21.00 -11.28
CA ASP A 357 19.73 -20.10 -12.28
C ASP A 357 19.01 -18.74 -12.34
N SER A 358 17.70 -18.72 -12.24
CA SER A 358 16.93 -17.47 -12.24
C SER A 358 17.08 -16.69 -10.91
N ALA A 359 17.21 -17.39 -9.78
CA ALA A 359 17.49 -16.76 -8.49
C ALA A 359 18.89 -16.11 -8.47
N ASP A 360 19.92 -16.80 -8.96
CA ASP A 360 21.28 -16.26 -9.07
C ASP A 360 21.36 -15.05 -10.02
N LYS A 361 20.66 -15.13 -11.16
CA LYS A 361 20.54 -14.01 -12.09
C LYS A 361 19.93 -12.78 -11.43
N ALA A 362 18.78 -12.94 -10.76
CA ALA A 362 18.08 -11.87 -10.08
C ALA A 362 18.93 -11.27 -8.95
N THR A 363 19.58 -12.11 -8.13
CA THR A 363 20.49 -11.69 -7.06
C THR A 363 21.55 -10.74 -7.58
N ARG A 364 22.24 -11.14 -8.63
CA ARG A 364 23.33 -10.32 -9.21
C ARG A 364 22.81 -9.04 -9.86
N PHE A 365 21.65 -9.10 -10.52
CA PHE A 365 21.04 -7.92 -11.12
C PHE A 365 20.61 -6.89 -10.06
N ILE A 366 19.97 -7.34 -8.96
CA ILE A 366 19.61 -6.48 -7.82
C ILE A 366 20.85 -5.81 -7.24
N ALA A 367 21.96 -6.56 -7.03
CA ALA A 367 23.22 -6.00 -6.55
C ALA A 367 23.79 -4.94 -7.51
N ASN A 368 23.74 -5.17 -8.83
CA ASN A 368 24.16 -4.20 -9.84
C ASN A 368 23.32 -2.90 -9.79
N CYS A 369 21.99 -3.00 -9.61
CA CYS A 369 21.13 -1.82 -9.48
C CYS A 369 21.46 -1.02 -8.22
N ASN A 370 21.74 -1.68 -7.11
CA ASN A 370 22.14 -1.05 -5.86
C ASN A 370 23.46 -0.27 -6.01
N GLN A 371 24.46 -0.89 -6.64
CA GLN A 371 25.74 -0.22 -6.88
C GLN A 371 25.62 1.02 -7.78
N LYS A 372 24.70 0.99 -8.75
CA LYS A 372 24.45 2.07 -9.70
C LYS A 372 23.41 3.09 -9.24
N LYS A 373 22.81 2.91 -8.05
CA LYS A 373 21.70 3.71 -7.52
C LYS A 373 20.48 3.77 -8.47
N ILE A 374 20.10 2.61 -9.03
CA ILE A 374 18.95 2.47 -9.92
C ILE A 374 17.78 1.88 -9.12
N PRO A 375 16.64 2.58 -9.02
CA PRO A 375 15.42 2.04 -8.42
C PRO A 375 14.98 0.71 -9.03
N LEU A 376 14.45 -0.19 -8.22
CA LEU A 376 14.02 -1.53 -8.63
C LEU A 376 12.50 -1.61 -8.74
N VAL A 377 12.01 -2.22 -9.82
CA VAL A 377 10.61 -2.54 -10.04
C VAL A 377 10.45 -4.05 -10.13
N PHE A 378 9.70 -4.62 -9.20
CA PHE A 378 9.36 -6.04 -9.18
C PHE A 378 7.97 -6.25 -9.77
N ILE A 379 7.84 -7.13 -10.77
CA ILE A 379 6.55 -7.49 -11.38
C ILE A 379 6.30 -8.96 -11.05
N GLN A 380 5.31 -9.20 -10.19
CA GLN A 380 5.03 -10.53 -9.66
C GLN A 380 3.91 -11.23 -10.44
N ASP A 381 4.23 -12.41 -10.94
CA ASP A 381 3.30 -13.50 -11.24
C ASP A 381 4.01 -14.82 -10.92
N VAL A 382 4.20 -15.08 -9.62
CA VAL A 382 5.05 -16.13 -9.07
C VAL A 382 4.24 -17.18 -8.33
N THR A 383 4.49 -18.46 -8.65
CA THR A 383 3.85 -19.59 -7.98
C THR A 383 4.70 -20.22 -6.88
N GLY A 384 5.98 -19.89 -6.82
CA GLY A 384 6.93 -20.34 -5.81
C GLY A 384 8.30 -20.68 -6.40
N PHE A 385 9.12 -21.34 -5.59
CA PHE A 385 10.38 -21.94 -6.03
C PHE A 385 10.14 -23.35 -6.56
N MET A 386 11.03 -23.82 -7.43
CA MET A 386 10.98 -25.21 -7.91
C MET A 386 11.21 -26.17 -6.76
N VAL A 387 10.46 -27.28 -6.75
CA VAL A 387 10.47 -28.31 -5.74
C VAL A 387 10.96 -29.66 -6.32
N GLY A 388 11.28 -30.62 -5.47
CA GLY A 388 11.66 -31.97 -5.85
C GLY A 388 13.16 -32.23 -5.68
N SER A 389 13.52 -33.50 -5.64
CA SER A 389 14.88 -33.95 -5.28
C SER A 389 15.99 -33.33 -6.13
N LYS A 390 15.76 -33.14 -7.43
CA LYS A 390 16.72 -32.49 -8.33
C LYS A 390 17.01 -31.05 -7.91
N SER A 391 15.97 -30.28 -7.54
CA SER A 391 16.11 -28.89 -7.12
C SER A 391 16.72 -28.78 -5.72
N GLU A 392 16.31 -29.63 -4.79
CA GLU A 392 16.86 -29.68 -3.43
C GLU A 392 18.34 -30.05 -3.43
N HIS A 393 18.71 -31.10 -4.14
CA HIS A 393 20.12 -31.50 -4.29
C HIS A 393 20.94 -30.50 -5.08
N GLY A 394 20.31 -29.74 -5.98
CA GLY A 394 20.93 -28.62 -6.70
C GLY A 394 21.13 -27.36 -5.87
N GLY A 395 20.57 -27.29 -4.66
CA GLY A 395 20.74 -26.17 -3.73
C GLY A 395 19.75 -25.01 -3.92
N ILE A 396 18.52 -25.29 -4.37
CA ILE A 396 17.49 -24.26 -4.60
C ILE A 396 17.24 -23.37 -3.37
N ILE A 397 17.28 -23.93 -2.14
CA ILE A 397 17.11 -23.16 -0.91
C ILE A 397 18.26 -22.16 -0.75
N LYS A 398 19.49 -22.57 -1.02
CA LYS A 398 20.68 -21.72 -0.99
C LYS A 398 20.56 -20.57 -2.00
N ASP A 399 20.21 -20.87 -3.23
CA ASP A 399 20.12 -19.89 -4.32
C ASP A 399 18.93 -18.95 -4.12
N GLY A 400 17.80 -19.47 -3.64
CA GLY A 400 16.66 -18.67 -3.22
C GLY A 400 17.00 -17.72 -2.06
N ALA A 401 17.76 -18.19 -1.07
CA ALA A 401 18.20 -17.37 0.06
C ALA A 401 19.12 -16.21 -0.38
N LYS A 402 19.98 -16.42 -1.40
CA LYS A 402 20.75 -15.31 -1.99
C LYS A 402 19.86 -14.20 -2.55
N MET A 403 18.82 -14.58 -3.28
CA MET A 403 17.87 -13.61 -3.84
C MET A 403 17.12 -12.85 -2.75
N VAL A 404 16.61 -13.56 -1.75
CA VAL A 404 15.94 -12.96 -0.59
C VAL A 404 16.89 -12.02 0.16
N ASN A 405 18.15 -12.41 0.33
CA ASN A 405 19.18 -11.57 0.95
C ASN A 405 19.42 -10.28 0.14
N ALA A 406 19.55 -10.37 -1.18
CA ALA A 406 19.77 -9.20 -2.03
C ALA A 406 18.57 -8.22 -1.98
N VAL A 407 17.35 -8.73 -1.97
CA VAL A 407 16.14 -7.92 -1.83
C VAL A 407 16.08 -7.24 -0.46
N SER A 408 16.41 -7.98 0.61
CA SER A 408 16.35 -7.48 1.99
C SER A 408 17.36 -6.36 2.26
N ASN A 409 18.58 -6.50 1.71
CA ASN A 409 19.67 -5.55 1.91
C ASN A 409 19.73 -4.44 0.86
N SER A 410 18.76 -4.39 -0.06
CA SER A 410 18.70 -3.33 -1.07
C SER A 410 18.52 -1.96 -0.44
N VAL A 411 19.40 -1.01 -0.79
CA VAL A 411 19.36 0.39 -0.34
C VAL A 411 18.68 1.31 -1.35
N VAL A 412 18.51 0.86 -2.60
CA VAL A 412 17.69 1.59 -3.58
C VAL A 412 16.21 1.32 -3.34
N PRO A 413 15.33 2.28 -3.64
CA PRO A 413 13.88 2.09 -3.50
C PRO A 413 13.39 0.93 -4.37
N LYS A 414 12.48 0.15 -3.82
CA LYS A 414 11.82 -0.99 -4.44
C LYS A 414 10.34 -0.69 -4.62
N PHE A 415 9.79 -1.06 -5.77
CA PHE A 415 8.37 -0.93 -6.10
C PHE A 415 7.87 -2.27 -6.56
N THR A 416 6.72 -2.72 -6.05
CA THR A 416 6.19 -4.04 -6.39
C THR A 416 4.82 -3.92 -7.02
N VAL A 417 4.65 -4.58 -8.16
CA VAL A 417 3.39 -4.70 -8.91
C VAL A 417 3.01 -6.17 -8.98
N ILE A 418 1.90 -6.54 -8.35
CA ILE A 418 1.37 -7.91 -8.39
C ILE A 418 0.34 -7.97 -9.52
N VAL A 419 0.73 -8.60 -10.63
CA VAL A 419 -0.13 -8.68 -11.83
C VAL A 419 -0.94 -9.99 -11.89
N GLY A 420 -0.46 -11.04 -11.21
CA GLY A 420 -1.06 -12.36 -11.16
C GLY A 420 -0.84 -13.01 -9.81
N ASN A 421 -0.26 -14.21 -9.80
CA ASN A 421 -0.01 -14.96 -8.58
C ASN A 421 1.13 -14.33 -7.74
N SER A 422 0.98 -14.41 -6.42
CA SER A 422 2.01 -14.03 -5.45
C SER A 422 2.00 -15.05 -4.31
N TYR A 423 2.66 -16.20 -4.53
CA TYR A 423 2.54 -17.34 -3.64
C TYR A 423 3.81 -17.68 -2.88
N GLY A 424 3.63 -18.03 -1.59
CA GLY A 424 4.65 -18.57 -0.72
C GLY A 424 5.93 -17.73 -0.65
N ALA A 425 7.08 -18.41 -0.59
CA ALA A 425 8.38 -17.74 -0.56
C ALA A 425 8.73 -17.01 -1.87
N GLY A 426 8.00 -17.27 -2.96
CA GLY A 426 8.08 -16.47 -4.19
C GLY A 426 7.70 -15.01 -3.97
N ASN A 427 6.66 -14.76 -3.15
CA ASN A 427 6.31 -13.39 -2.73
C ASN A 427 7.49 -12.70 -2.05
N TYR A 428 8.21 -13.39 -1.19
CA TYR A 428 9.36 -12.85 -0.45
C TYR A 428 10.52 -12.51 -1.38
N ALA A 429 10.92 -13.44 -2.22
CA ALA A 429 12.02 -13.24 -3.18
C ALA A 429 11.72 -12.13 -4.21
N MET A 430 10.46 -11.92 -4.53
CA MET A 430 9.99 -10.88 -5.47
C MET A 430 9.54 -9.59 -4.76
N CYS A 431 10.08 -9.30 -3.56
CA CYS A 431 9.81 -8.08 -2.81
C CYS A 431 8.35 -7.90 -2.40
N GLY A 432 7.79 -8.87 -1.67
CA GLY A 432 6.49 -8.71 -1.01
C GLY A 432 6.52 -7.66 0.10
N LYS A 433 5.36 -7.42 0.74
CA LYS A 433 5.17 -6.34 1.74
C LYS A 433 6.20 -6.32 2.87
N ALA A 434 6.63 -7.49 3.35
CA ALA A 434 7.60 -7.62 4.44
C ALA A 434 9.05 -7.25 4.05
N TYR A 435 9.30 -6.98 2.78
CA TYR A 435 10.61 -6.60 2.25
C TYR A 435 10.72 -5.11 1.93
N ASP A 436 9.86 -4.32 2.54
CA ASP A 436 9.85 -2.86 2.53
C ASP A 436 9.86 -2.25 1.12
N PRO A 437 8.93 -2.63 0.22
CA PRO A 437 8.71 -1.86 -0.99
C PRO A 437 8.19 -0.47 -0.62
N ARG A 438 8.72 0.57 -1.28
CA ARG A 438 8.22 1.96 -1.09
C ARG A 438 6.74 2.05 -1.40
N LEU A 439 6.30 1.36 -2.46
CA LEU A 439 4.90 1.11 -2.78
C LEU A 439 4.74 -0.32 -3.28
N ILE A 440 3.63 -0.95 -2.92
CA ILE A 440 3.20 -2.26 -3.41
C ILE A 440 1.75 -2.19 -3.86
N VAL A 441 1.51 -2.45 -5.14
CA VAL A 441 0.18 -2.40 -5.74
C VAL A 441 -0.20 -3.72 -6.38
N ALA A 442 -1.49 -3.98 -6.48
CA ALA A 442 -2.02 -5.17 -7.13
C ALA A 442 -2.93 -4.78 -8.30
N TRP A 443 -2.92 -5.57 -9.36
CA TRP A 443 -3.95 -5.51 -10.39
C TRP A 443 -5.20 -6.27 -9.91
N PRO A 444 -6.39 -6.02 -10.48
CA PRO A 444 -7.61 -6.76 -10.11
C PRO A 444 -7.51 -8.28 -10.31
N SER A 445 -6.59 -8.72 -11.17
CA SER A 445 -6.26 -10.12 -11.45
C SER A 445 -5.34 -10.79 -10.43
N ALA A 446 -4.80 -10.05 -9.45
CA ALA A 446 -3.82 -10.57 -8.49
C ALA A 446 -4.41 -11.58 -7.51
N GLU A 447 -3.58 -12.52 -7.06
CA GLU A 447 -3.86 -13.40 -5.92
C GLU A 447 -2.66 -13.49 -4.98
N LEU A 448 -2.94 -13.43 -3.68
CA LEU A 448 -1.90 -13.54 -2.65
C LEU A 448 -2.23 -14.70 -1.70
N ALA A 449 -1.34 -15.67 -1.60
CA ALA A 449 -1.53 -16.85 -0.75
C ALA A 449 -0.21 -17.54 -0.43
N VAL A 450 -0.26 -18.52 0.50
CA VAL A 450 0.89 -19.43 0.73
C VAL A 450 1.07 -20.38 -0.46
N MET A 451 -0.05 -20.82 -1.08
CA MET A 451 -0.06 -21.70 -2.27
C MET A 451 -1.37 -21.54 -3.03
N GLY A 452 -1.47 -22.09 -4.24
CA GLY A 452 -2.69 -22.00 -5.06
C GLY A 452 -3.92 -22.60 -4.36
N GLY A 453 -5.07 -21.95 -4.50
CA GLY A 453 -6.29 -22.22 -3.71
C GLY A 453 -6.77 -23.66 -3.73
N THR A 454 -6.82 -24.32 -4.91
CA THR A 454 -7.25 -25.71 -5.01
C THR A 454 -6.29 -26.68 -4.32
N GLN A 455 -4.99 -26.42 -4.41
CA GLN A 455 -3.96 -27.26 -3.78
C GLN A 455 -3.99 -27.12 -2.27
N ALA A 456 -4.09 -25.87 -1.78
CA ALA A 456 -4.23 -25.58 -0.36
C ALA A 456 -5.51 -26.20 0.23
N ALA A 457 -6.65 -26.07 -0.46
CA ALA A 457 -7.91 -26.65 0.00
C ALA A 457 -7.85 -28.18 0.12
N LYS A 458 -7.18 -28.87 -0.83
CA LYS A 458 -6.97 -30.34 -0.74
C LYS A 458 -6.14 -30.73 0.48
N VAL A 459 -5.02 -30.06 0.72
CA VAL A 459 -4.16 -30.33 1.87
C VAL A 459 -4.88 -30.08 3.19
N LEU A 460 -5.56 -28.93 3.32
CA LEU A 460 -6.28 -28.58 4.53
C LEU A 460 -7.47 -29.50 4.80
N ALA A 461 -8.25 -29.87 3.76
CA ALA A 461 -9.35 -30.82 3.89
C ALA A 461 -8.84 -32.20 4.36
N GLN A 462 -7.72 -32.65 3.84
CA GLN A 462 -7.13 -33.92 4.29
C GLN A 462 -6.66 -33.86 5.74
N ILE A 463 -6.05 -32.74 6.18
CA ILE A 463 -5.65 -32.55 7.58
C ILE A 463 -6.86 -32.56 8.50
N GLU A 464 -7.93 -31.83 8.12
CA GLU A 464 -9.16 -31.77 8.91
C GLU A 464 -9.89 -33.12 8.97
N ALA A 465 -9.99 -33.83 7.84
CA ALA A 465 -10.54 -35.18 7.78
C ALA A 465 -9.76 -36.15 8.69
N ASN A 466 -8.43 -36.11 8.66
CA ASN A 466 -7.59 -36.92 9.53
C ASN A 466 -7.77 -36.57 11.02
N SER A 467 -7.96 -35.29 11.35
CA SER A 467 -8.23 -34.84 12.72
C SER A 467 -9.59 -35.34 13.24
N LEU A 468 -10.62 -35.34 12.39
CA LEU A 468 -11.94 -35.85 12.73
C LEU A 468 -11.89 -37.39 12.94
N LYS A 469 -11.24 -38.13 12.03
CA LYS A 469 -11.01 -39.57 12.17
C LYS A 469 -10.27 -39.92 13.47
N ALA A 470 -9.28 -39.13 13.86
CA ALA A 470 -8.54 -39.31 15.12
C ALA A 470 -9.41 -39.06 16.38
N LYS A 471 -10.48 -38.26 16.26
CA LYS A 471 -11.47 -38.04 17.32
C LYS A 471 -12.61 -39.09 17.36
N GLY A 472 -12.55 -40.09 16.47
CA GLY A 472 -13.55 -41.17 16.38
C GLY A 472 -14.78 -40.81 15.54
N GLU A 473 -14.73 -39.73 14.76
CA GLU A 473 -15.82 -39.39 13.84
C GLU A 473 -15.66 -40.16 12.52
N GLU A 474 -16.78 -40.66 11.98
CA GLU A 474 -16.81 -41.21 10.64
C GLU A 474 -16.72 -40.08 9.61
N VAL A 475 -15.76 -40.18 8.71
CA VAL A 475 -15.59 -39.27 7.61
C VAL A 475 -15.67 -40.07 6.31
N ASP A 476 -16.85 -40.04 5.70
CA ASP A 476 -17.10 -40.62 4.39
C ASP A 476 -16.73 -39.67 3.25
N GLU A 477 -16.87 -40.14 2.01
CA GLU A 477 -16.54 -39.35 0.80
C GLU A 477 -17.43 -38.09 0.66
N ALA A 478 -18.68 -38.14 1.11
CA ALA A 478 -19.58 -36.99 1.09
C ALA A 478 -19.11 -35.90 2.05
N LYS A 479 -18.69 -36.28 3.26
CA LYS A 479 -18.14 -35.35 4.28
C LYS A 479 -16.78 -34.80 3.86
N GLU A 480 -15.92 -35.59 3.21
CA GLU A 480 -14.66 -35.10 2.64
C GLU A 480 -14.91 -34.06 1.54
N THR A 481 -15.91 -34.29 0.68
CA THR A 481 -16.30 -33.35 -0.39
C THR A 481 -16.87 -32.04 0.21
N GLU A 482 -17.71 -32.14 1.24
CA GLU A 482 -18.25 -30.97 1.94
C GLU A 482 -17.13 -30.14 2.60
N LEU A 483 -16.21 -30.79 3.32
CA LEU A 483 -15.05 -30.16 3.94
C LEU A 483 -14.19 -29.44 2.89
N PHE A 484 -13.90 -30.12 1.80
CA PHE A 484 -13.13 -29.52 0.69
C PHE A 484 -13.84 -28.28 0.13
N ALA A 485 -15.13 -28.35 -0.16
CA ALA A 485 -15.89 -27.24 -0.69
C ALA A 485 -15.91 -26.03 0.26
N LYS A 486 -16.13 -26.29 1.57
CA LYS A 486 -16.12 -25.25 2.61
C LYS A 486 -14.76 -24.58 2.74
N ILE A 487 -13.68 -25.37 2.80
CA ILE A 487 -12.32 -24.85 2.92
C ILE A 487 -11.93 -24.08 1.67
N LYS A 488 -12.29 -24.63 0.49
CA LYS A 488 -12.01 -23.98 -0.79
C LYS A 488 -12.69 -22.61 -0.89
N ALA A 489 -13.97 -22.51 -0.55
CA ALA A 489 -14.70 -21.25 -0.57
C ALA A 489 -14.06 -20.18 0.33
N ARG A 490 -13.68 -20.55 1.56
CA ARG A 490 -12.95 -19.67 2.47
C ARG A 490 -11.59 -19.24 1.92
N TYR A 491 -10.88 -20.18 1.32
CA TYR A 491 -9.54 -19.90 0.76
C TYR A 491 -9.64 -18.99 -0.47
N ASP A 492 -10.62 -19.24 -1.36
CA ASP A 492 -10.87 -18.41 -2.53
C ASP A 492 -11.19 -16.95 -2.15
N GLU A 493 -11.90 -16.73 -1.04
CA GLU A 493 -12.11 -15.39 -0.49
C GLU A 493 -10.78 -14.75 -0.03
N GLN A 494 -9.95 -15.51 0.67
CA GLN A 494 -8.71 -15.03 1.29
C GLN A 494 -7.59 -14.73 0.28
N VAL A 495 -7.57 -15.37 -0.88
CA VAL A 495 -6.56 -15.10 -1.93
C VAL A 495 -6.84 -13.84 -2.74
N SER A 496 -8.05 -13.30 -2.66
CA SER A 496 -8.50 -12.12 -3.41
C SER A 496 -7.62 -10.89 -3.14
N PRO A 497 -7.33 -10.06 -4.16
CA PRO A 497 -6.63 -8.80 -3.96
C PRO A 497 -7.41 -7.84 -3.05
N TYR A 498 -8.74 -7.93 -3.00
CA TYR A 498 -9.58 -7.14 -2.10
C TYR A 498 -9.37 -7.54 -0.64
N TYR A 499 -9.24 -8.84 -0.36
CA TYR A 499 -8.91 -9.33 0.98
C TYR A 499 -7.54 -8.82 1.43
N ALA A 500 -6.54 -8.89 0.56
CA ALA A 500 -5.21 -8.36 0.81
C ALA A 500 -5.23 -6.84 1.05
N ALA A 501 -5.91 -6.09 0.20
CA ALA A 501 -6.03 -4.64 0.31
C ALA A 501 -6.79 -4.19 1.56
N SER A 502 -7.84 -4.94 1.98
CA SER A 502 -8.57 -4.62 3.20
C SER A 502 -7.71 -4.70 4.47
N ARG A 503 -6.65 -5.50 4.42
CA ARG A 503 -5.66 -5.70 5.50
C ARG A 503 -4.37 -4.91 5.30
N LEU A 504 -4.32 -4.06 4.26
CA LEU A 504 -3.15 -3.28 3.89
C LEU A 504 -1.91 -4.14 3.57
N TRP A 505 -2.11 -5.34 2.99
CA TRP A 505 -1.01 -6.14 2.45
C TRP A 505 -0.53 -5.58 1.12
N THR A 506 -1.40 -4.84 0.42
CA THR A 506 -1.07 -3.99 -0.71
C THR A 506 -1.54 -2.56 -0.43
N ASP A 507 -0.83 -1.58 -0.98
CA ASP A 507 -1.15 -0.15 -0.80
C ASP A 507 -2.36 0.25 -1.66
N ALA A 508 -2.61 -0.44 -2.78
CA ALA A 508 -3.80 -0.24 -3.62
C ALA A 508 -4.06 -1.44 -4.55
N ILE A 509 -5.32 -1.51 -5.03
CA ILE A 509 -5.67 -2.23 -6.26
C ILE A 509 -5.83 -1.16 -7.33
N ILE A 510 -5.09 -1.29 -8.42
CA ILE A 510 -5.01 -0.26 -9.46
C ILE A 510 -5.47 -0.77 -10.83
N ASP A 511 -5.91 0.15 -11.66
CA ASP A 511 -6.05 -0.09 -13.10
C ASP A 511 -4.66 -0.40 -13.69
N PRO A 512 -4.48 -1.46 -14.48
CA PRO A 512 -3.19 -1.77 -15.11
C PRO A 512 -2.51 -0.60 -15.82
N ILE A 513 -3.27 0.27 -16.48
CA ILE A 513 -2.72 1.45 -17.16
C ILE A 513 -2.17 2.52 -16.21
N ASP A 514 -2.60 2.53 -14.94
CA ASP A 514 -2.10 3.48 -13.95
C ASP A 514 -0.73 3.08 -13.37
N THR A 515 -0.22 1.90 -13.70
CA THR A 515 1.02 1.36 -13.13
C THR A 515 2.20 2.31 -13.32
N ARG A 516 2.35 2.91 -14.49
CA ARG A 516 3.41 3.91 -14.78
C ARG A 516 3.31 5.11 -13.83
N THR A 517 2.12 5.61 -13.59
CA THR A 517 1.87 6.74 -12.68
C THR A 517 2.28 6.41 -11.25
N TRP A 518 1.88 5.23 -10.75
CA TRP A 518 2.22 4.79 -9.40
C TRP A 518 3.72 4.63 -9.20
N ILE A 519 4.42 4.01 -10.16
CA ILE A 519 5.88 3.82 -10.09
C ILE A 519 6.58 5.18 -10.18
N SER A 520 6.19 6.04 -11.12
CA SER A 520 6.81 7.36 -11.30
C SER A 520 6.67 8.24 -10.05
N MET A 521 5.46 8.37 -9.52
CA MET A 521 5.21 9.13 -8.29
C MET A 521 5.95 8.54 -7.08
N GLY A 522 6.06 7.21 -7.02
CA GLY A 522 6.83 6.53 -5.98
C GLY A 522 8.32 6.80 -6.08
N ILE A 523 8.91 6.76 -7.28
CA ILE A 523 10.33 7.08 -7.48
C ILE A 523 10.60 8.56 -7.18
N GLU A 524 9.69 9.45 -7.58
CA GLU A 524 9.79 10.87 -7.26
C GLU A 524 9.79 11.10 -5.75
N ALA A 525 8.86 10.46 -5.02
CA ALA A 525 8.84 10.49 -3.55
C ALA A 525 10.15 9.97 -2.96
N ALA A 526 10.61 8.81 -3.41
CA ALA A 526 11.86 8.22 -2.95
C ALA A 526 13.09 9.06 -3.27
N ASN A 527 13.05 9.88 -4.32
CA ASN A 527 14.15 10.77 -4.71
C ASN A 527 14.39 11.90 -3.69
N HIS A 528 13.40 12.22 -2.83
CA HIS A 528 13.58 13.17 -1.73
C HIS A 528 14.43 12.63 -0.57
N ALA A 529 14.64 11.31 -0.50
CA ALA A 529 15.43 10.68 0.56
C ALA A 529 16.81 10.26 0.03
N PRO A 530 17.91 10.92 0.41
CA PRO A 530 19.26 10.50 0.06
C PRO A 530 19.56 9.07 0.50
N ILE A 531 20.32 8.32 -0.30
CA ILE A 531 20.80 6.99 0.08
C ILE A 531 21.99 7.17 1.03
N GLU A 532 21.75 7.07 2.33
CA GLU A 532 22.77 7.28 3.37
C GLU A 532 23.59 6.02 3.67
N LYS A 533 22.96 4.85 3.55
CA LYS A 533 23.59 3.56 3.86
C LYS A 533 24.34 3.01 2.65
N PRO A 534 25.58 2.52 2.81
CA PRO A 534 26.26 1.80 1.75
C PRO A 534 25.55 0.44 1.52
N PHE A 535 25.51 0.01 0.26
CA PHE A 535 25.01 -1.32 -0.07
C PHE A 535 25.97 -2.40 0.45
N ASN A 536 25.46 -3.33 1.22
CA ASN A 536 26.20 -4.47 1.77
C ASN A 536 25.29 -5.69 1.89
N LEU A 537 25.62 -6.78 1.24
CA LEU A 537 24.87 -8.04 1.31
C LEU A 537 25.08 -8.82 2.61
N GLY A 538 26.11 -8.47 3.40
CA GLY A 538 26.50 -9.30 4.53
C GLY A 538 27.06 -10.65 4.08
N VAL A 539 26.87 -11.69 4.91
CA VAL A 539 27.26 -13.06 4.56
C VAL A 539 26.28 -13.65 3.55
N ILE A 540 26.80 -14.03 2.39
CA ILE A 540 26.00 -14.62 1.30
C ILE A 540 26.16 -16.15 1.29
N GLN A 541 25.11 -16.85 0.93
CA GLN A 541 25.11 -18.31 0.76
C GLN A 541 25.88 -18.72 -0.51
N VAL A 542 26.71 -19.74 -0.42
CA VAL A 542 27.54 -20.27 -1.51
C VAL A 542 27.36 -21.76 -1.72
#